data_322ed71908b603f20c6f56b43226cdca
#
_entry.id   322ed71908b603f20c6f56b43226cdca
#
_cell.length_a   1.000
_cell.length_b   1.000
_cell.length_c   1.000
_cell.angle_alpha   90.00
_cell.angle_beta   90.00
_cell.angle_gamma   90.00
#
_symmetry.space_group_name_H-M   'P 1'
#
loop_
_entity.id
_entity.type
_entity.pdbx_description
1 polymer ?
#
loop_
_entity_poly.entity_id
_entity_poly.type
_entity_poly.pdbx_seq_one_letter_code
_entity_poly.pdbx_strand_id
1 'polypeptide(L)'
;KRYENGSFATIYLSPRDYHRVHIPAAGKLLSTRYIPGDLFSVNDQTAQALPNLFARNERLVCEFESERGNFVVVFVGAMLVAGIETVWGGFEKPGRGDIRETDFSDSDLSYKKGDEIGRFKFGSTVILLFPEDGIRWQDSLMPQSDIQMGEKIAVFK
;
A
#
# COMPACT_ATOMS: atom_id res chain seq x y z
N LYS A 1 -13.53 -10.25 3.64
CA LYS A 1 -14.53 -10.71 2.64
C LYS A 1 -14.57 -9.84 1.37
N ARG A 2 -14.49 -8.48 1.46
CA ARG A 2 -14.58 -7.60 0.27
C ARG A 2 -13.48 -7.83 -0.77
N TYR A 3 -12.28 -8.25 -0.35
CA TYR A 3 -11.11 -8.45 -1.20
C TYR A 3 -10.74 -9.94 -1.35
N GLU A 4 -11.57 -10.87 -0.88
CA GLU A 4 -11.45 -12.30 -1.18
C GLU A 4 -11.64 -12.51 -2.68
N ASN A 5 -10.80 -13.34 -3.28
CA ASN A 5 -10.75 -13.57 -4.73
C ASN A 5 -10.42 -12.32 -5.58
N GLY A 6 -10.08 -11.21 -4.93
CA GLY A 6 -9.70 -9.98 -5.61
C GLY A 6 -8.32 -10.03 -6.24
N SER A 7 -7.93 -8.92 -6.85
CA SER A 7 -6.62 -8.73 -7.46
C SER A 7 -5.68 -7.98 -6.53
N PHE A 8 -4.39 -8.35 -6.51
CA PHE A 8 -3.40 -7.61 -5.75
C PHE A 8 -2.08 -7.45 -6.50
N ALA A 9 -1.32 -6.42 -6.16
CA ALA A 9 0.07 -6.25 -6.56
C ALA A 9 0.92 -5.93 -5.34
N THR A 10 2.06 -6.61 -5.22
CA THR A 10 3.08 -6.29 -4.23
C THR A 10 4.23 -5.59 -4.95
N ILE A 11 4.48 -4.33 -4.61
CA ILE A 11 5.45 -3.45 -5.25
C ILE A 11 6.59 -3.20 -4.26
N TYR A 12 7.73 -3.79 -4.51
CA TYR A 12 8.93 -3.59 -3.72
C TYR A 12 9.64 -2.30 -4.14
N LEU A 13 10.04 -1.51 -3.16
CA LEU A 13 10.84 -0.30 -3.33
C LEU A 13 12.19 -0.55 -2.70
N SER A 14 13.21 -0.82 -3.51
CA SER A 14 14.57 -1.00 -3.01
C SER A 14 15.11 0.31 -2.41
N PRO A 15 16.15 0.30 -1.59
CA PRO A 15 16.71 1.52 -0.99
C PRO A 15 17.15 2.62 -1.98
N ARG A 16 17.32 2.27 -3.26
CA ARG A 16 17.72 3.20 -4.33
C ARG A 16 16.56 3.78 -5.10
N ASP A 17 15.36 3.25 -4.88
CA ASP A 17 14.17 3.62 -5.64
C ASP A 17 13.50 4.87 -5.06
N TYR A 18 12.48 5.33 -5.76
CA TYR A 18 11.63 6.42 -5.33
C TYR A 18 10.73 5.95 -4.19
N HIS A 19 10.72 6.68 -3.07
CA HIS A 19 10.02 6.26 -1.82
C HIS A 19 8.73 7.00 -1.51
N ARG A 20 8.25 7.87 -2.39
CA ARG A 20 6.92 8.46 -2.24
C ARG A 20 5.89 7.52 -2.84
N VAL A 21 4.73 7.47 -2.22
CA VAL A 21 3.60 6.64 -2.65
C VAL A 21 2.50 7.54 -3.17
N HIS A 22 2.07 7.26 -4.40
CA HIS A 22 1.03 8.01 -5.07
C HIS A 22 -0.21 7.14 -5.24
N ILE A 23 -1.39 7.76 -5.09
CA ILE A 23 -2.65 7.06 -5.23
C ILE A 23 -2.84 6.55 -6.67
N PRO A 24 -3.15 5.25 -6.86
CA PRO A 24 -3.24 4.67 -8.22
C PRO A 24 -4.48 5.12 -9.01
N ALA A 25 -5.50 5.58 -8.32
CA ALA A 25 -6.75 6.08 -8.89
C ALA A 25 -7.28 7.23 -8.05
N ALA A 26 -8.12 8.09 -8.62
CA ALA A 26 -8.82 9.11 -7.84
C ALA A 26 -9.72 8.43 -6.80
N GLY A 27 -9.71 8.95 -5.57
CA GLY A 27 -10.51 8.37 -4.49
C GLY A 27 -10.52 9.21 -3.22
N LYS A 28 -11.52 8.95 -2.40
CA LYS A 28 -11.72 9.51 -1.07
C LYS A 28 -11.19 8.52 -0.03
N LEU A 29 -10.38 8.98 0.92
CA LEU A 29 -9.94 8.15 2.04
C LEU A 29 -11.13 7.87 2.96
N LEU A 30 -11.43 6.59 3.19
CA LEU A 30 -12.50 6.15 4.08
C LEU A 30 -11.98 5.83 5.48
N SER A 31 -10.88 5.08 5.56
CA SER A 31 -10.33 4.65 6.84
C SER A 31 -8.86 4.31 6.73
N THR A 32 -8.19 4.34 7.87
CA THR A 32 -6.86 3.76 8.02
C THR A 32 -6.85 2.79 9.18
N ARG A 33 -6.04 1.73 9.04
CA ARG A 33 -5.77 0.75 10.09
C ARG A 33 -4.27 0.54 10.18
N TYR A 34 -3.68 1.05 11.25
CA TYR A 34 -2.30 0.72 11.61
C TYR A 34 -2.26 -0.60 12.37
N ILE A 35 -1.43 -1.51 11.92
CA ILE A 35 -1.24 -2.83 12.50
C ILE A 35 0.23 -2.93 12.91
N PRO A 36 0.54 -2.95 14.22
CA PRO A 36 1.89 -3.15 14.70
C PRO A 36 2.39 -4.53 14.29
N GLY A 37 3.69 -4.66 14.11
CA GLY A 37 4.27 -5.93 13.68
C GLY A 37 5.79 -5.92 13.74
N ASP A 38 6.37 -6.93 13.13
CA ASP A 38 7.81 -7.05 12.94
C ASP A 38 8.32 -6.03 11.91
N LEU A 39 9.64 -5.92 11.81
CA LEU A 39 10.32 -5.07 10.82
C LEU A 39 11.36 -5.91 10.05
N PHE A 40 10.94 -7.05 9.53
CA PHE A 40 11.81 -7.86 8.68
C PHE A 40 12.16 -7.12 7.38
N SER A 41 13.34 -7.43 6.83
CA SER A 41 13.66 -6.98 5.47
C SER A 41 12.60 -7.50 4.48
N VAL A 42 12.21 -6.68 3.53
CA VAL A 42 11.17 -7.00 2.52
C VAL A 42 11.77 -7.27 1.13
N ASN A 43 13.08 -7.54 1.05
CA ASN A 43 13.71 -7.96 -0.19
C ASN A 43 13.26 -9.37 -0.61
N ASP A 44 13.49 -9.71 -1.87
CA ASP A 44 13.03 -10.97 -2.47
C ASP A 44 13.51 -12.21 -1.71
N GLN A 45 14.76 -12.23 -1.24
CA GLN A 45 15.32 -13.37 -0.50
C GLN A 45 14.55 -13.61 0.80
N THR A 46 14.28 -12.54 1.55
CA THR A 46 13.51 -12.64 2.80
C THR A 46 12.05 -12.97 2.52
N ALA A 47 11.47 -12.40 1.47
CA ALA A 47 10.08 -12.67 1.09
C ALA A 47 9.85 -14.14 0.69
N GLN A 48 10.83 -14.76 0.05
CA GLN A 48 10.78 -16.19 -0.29
C GLN A 48 11.04 -17.11 0.92
N ALA A 49 11.91 -16.69 1.85
CA ALA A 49 12.31 -17.50 3.00
C ALA A 49 11.33 -17.43 4.18
N LEU A 50 10.60 -16.31 4.33
CA LEU A 50 9.76 -16.07 5.50
C LEU A 50 8.27 -16.12 5.14
N PRO A 51 7.54 -17.18 5.54
CA PRO A 51 6.11 -17.26 5.30
C PRO A 51 5.35 -16.07 5.92
N ASN A 52 4.40 -15.54 5.16
CA ASN A 52 3.53 -14.44 5.57
C ASN A 52 4.27 -13.14 5.96
N LEU A 53 5.45 -12.90 5.39
CA LEU A 53 6.30 -11.76 5.68
C LEU A 53 5.52 -10.44 5.77
N PHE A 54 4.78 -10.09 4.72
CA PHE A 54 4.05 -8.82 4.64
C PHE A 54 2.91 -8.71 5.64
N ALA A 55 2.32 -9.85 6.05
CA ALA A 55 1.29 -9.90 7.08
C ALA A 55 1.87 -9.86 8.50
N ARG A 56 3.16 -10.10 8.67
CA ARG A 56 3.87 -10.03 9.95
C ARG A 56 4.49 -8.66 10.21
N ASN A 57 4.91 -7.98 9.16
CA ASN A 57 5.52 -6.66 9.29
C ASN A 57 4.48 -5.60 9.69
N GLU A 58 4.97 -4.61 10.43
CA GLU A 58 4.26 -3.36 10.68
C GLU A 58 3.68 -2.82 9.38
N ARG A 59 2.42 -2.39 9.39
CA ARG A 59 1.77 -1.89 8.18
C ARG A 59 0.63 -0.94 8.47
N LEU A 60 0.42 -0.03 7.53
CA LEU A 60 -0.72 0.88 7.50
C LEU A 60 -1.59 0.51 6.30
N VAL A 61 -2.83 0.13 6.58
CA VAL A 61 -3.86 -0.20 5.57
C VAL A 61 -4.73 1.03 5.37
N CYS A 62 -4.81 1.54 4.14
CA CYS A 62 -5.59 2.71 3.78
C CYS A 62 -6.68 2.30 2.77
N GLU A 63 -7.95 2.41 3.15
CA GLU A 63 -9.08 2.12 2.27
C GLU A 63 -9.57 3.40 1.61
N PHE A 64 -9.74 3.34 0.30
CA PHE A 64 -10.24 4.43 -0.52
C PHE A 64 -11.52 4.02 -1.26
N GLU A 65 -12.44 4.96 -1.40
CA GLU A 65 -13.60 4.85 -2.27
C GLU A 65 -13.35 5.61 -3.57
N SER A 66 -13.63 4.99 -4.70
CA SER A 66 -13.59 5.62 -6.00
C SER A 66 -14.91 5.44 -6.74
N GLU A 67 -15.12 6.18 -7.83
CA GLU A 67 -16.28 6.00 -8.72
C GLU A 67 -16.37 4.58 -9.33
N ARG A 68 -15.27 3.83 -9.32
CA ARG A 68 -15.15 2.47 -9.86
C ARG A 68 -15.13 1.40 -8.78
N GLY A 69 -15.43 1.75 -7.54
CA GLY A 69 -15.40 0.86 -6.38
C GLY A 69 -14.21 1.12 -5.45
N ASN A 70 -14.22 0.46 -4.31
CA ASN A 70 -13.18 0.63 -3.30
C ASN A 70 -11.90 -0.10 -3.66
N PHE A 71 -10.79 0.47 -3.22
CA PHE A 71 -9.48 -0.18 -3.28
C PHE A 71 -8.67 0.11 -2.00
N VAL A 72 -7.62 -0.65 -1.81
CA VAL A 72 -6.74 -0.50 -0.64
C VAL A 72 -5.31 -0.28 -1.07
N VAL A 73 -4.63 0.63 -0.39
CA VAL A 73 -3.18 0.80 -0.43
C VAL A 73 -2.63 0.43 0.93
N VAL A 74 -1.72 -0.55 0.97
CA VAL A 74 -1.04 -0.97 2.19
C VAL A 74 0.40 -0.51 2.14
N PHE A 75 0.80 0.29 3.11
CA PHE A 75 2.20 0.63 3.37
C PHE A 75 2.78 -0.43 4.30
N VAL A 76 3.80 -1.14 3.87
CA VAL A 76 4.48 -2.17 4.68
C VAL A 76 5.83 -1.65 5.13
N GLY A 77 6.03 -1.56 6.44
CA GLY A 77 7.29 -1.19 7.07
C GLY A 77 8.35 -2.30 6.96
N ALA A 78 9.60 -1.93 7.10
CA ALA A 78 10.73 -2.85 7.09
C ALA A 78 11.88 -2.35 7.99
N MET A 79 12.90 -3.18 8.22
CA MET A 79 13.98 -2.96 9.19
C MET A 79 14.70 -1.60 9.07
N LEU A 80 14.89 -1.12 7.86
CA LEU A 80 15.55 0.17 7.59
C LEU A 80 14.55 1.31 7.34
N VAL A 81 13.24 1.02 7.35
CA VAL A 81 12.19 2.01 7.14
C VAL A 81 12.01 2.76 8.45
N ALA A 82 12.48 3.98 8.50
CA ALA A 82 12.32 4.86 9.67
C ALA A 82 10.88 5.38 9.83
N GLY A 83 9.89 4.60 9.39
CA GLY A 83 8.47 4.83 9.56
C GLY A 83 7.70 5.18 8.29
N ILE A 84 6.40 5.05 8.41
CA ILE A 84 5.39 5.40 7.40
C ILE A 84 4.96 6.83 7.68
N GLU A 85 4.95 7.68 6.66
CA GLU A 85 4.45 9.06 6.76
C GLU A 85 3.32 9.25 5.75
N THR A 86 2.19 9.77 6.20
CA THR A 86 1.04 10.06 5.34
C THR A 86 0.82 11.58 5.23
N VAL A 87 0.21 12.02 4.13
CA VAL A 87 -0.06 13.45 3.90
C VAL A 87 -1.17 14.00 4.80
N TRP A 88 -2.03 13.12 5.35
CA TRP A 88 -3.16 13.51 6.21
C TRP A 88 -2.88 13.36 7.71
N GLY A 89 -1.95 12.48 8.11
CA GLY A 89 -1.68 12.17 9.52
C GLY A 89 -0.24 12.39 9.94
N GLY A 90 0.65 12.71 8.98
CA GLY A 90 2.07 12.84 9.25
C GLY A 90 2.72 11.47 9.54
N PHE A 91 3.66 11.47 10.47
CA PHE A 91 4.44 10.28 10.79
C PHE A 91 3.65 9.30 11.67
N GLU A 92 3.44 8.08 11.18
CA GLU A 92 2.90 6.99 11.98
C GLU A 92 3.95 6.54 13.02
N LYS A 93 3.59 6.68 14.28
CA LYS A 93 4.47 6.26 15.36
C LYS A 93 4.58 4.75 15.40
N PRO A 94 5.77 4.16 15.16
CA PRO A 94 5.96 2.74 15.35
C PRO A 94 5.60 2.37 16.78
N GLY A 95 4.92 1.25 16.97
CA GLY A 95 4.51 0.85 18.30
C GLY A 95 4.34 -0.65 18.45
N ARG A 96 4.76 -1.16 19.61
CA ARG A 96 4.31 -2.44 20.13
C ARG A 96 3.03 -2.15 20.90
N GLY A 97 1.88 -2.41 20.31
CA GLY A 97 0.61 -2.10 20.96
C GLY A 97 -0.57 -2.63 20.16
N ASP A 98 -1.72 -2.06 20.41
CA ASP A 98 -2.94 -2.47 19.75
C ASP A 98 -3.06 -1.90 18.33
N ILE A 99 -3.89 -2.56 17.54
CA ILE A 99 -4.31 -2.05 16.23
C ILE A 99 -5.01 -0.70 16.44
N ARG A 100 -4.62 0.30 15.64
CA ARG A 100 -5.27 1.62 15.66
C ARG A 100 -6.05 1.82 14.39
N GLU A 101 -7.32 2.12 14.54
CA GLU A 101 -8.20 2.44 13.42
C GLU A 101 -8.62 3.91 13.48
N THR A 102 -8.68 4.55 12.32
CA THR A 102 -9.19 5.91 12.19
C THR A 102 -10.18 5.94 11.04
N ASP A 103 -11.38 6.42 11.32
CA ASP A 103 -12.43 6.64 10.34
C ASP A 103 -12.29 8.04 9.74
N PHE A 104 -12.31 8.15 8.43
CA PHE A 104 -12.26 9.37 7.65
C PHE A 104 -13.47 9.54 6.74
N SER A 105 -14.51 8.70 6.88
CA SER A 105 -15.70 8.71 6.01
C SER A 105 -16.39 10.06 5.95
N ASP A 106 -16.39 10.81 7.06
CA ASP A 106 -16.97 12.15 7.15
C ASP A 106 -15.99 13.29 6.80
N SER A 107 -14.74 12.95 6.39
CA SER A 107 -13.74 13.95 5.99
C SER A 107 -13.84 14.30 4.51
N ASP A 108 -13.20 15.42 4.11
CA ASP A 108 -13.05 15.83 2.71
C ASP A 108 -11.72 15.37 2.08
N LEU A 109 -11.09 14.32 2.64
CA LEU A 109 -9.80 13.82 2.18
C LEU A 109 -9.94 13.05 0.85
N SER A 110 -10.02 13.79 -0.23
CA SER A 110 -10.12 13.27 -1.60
C SER A 110 -8.86 13.59 -2.39
N TYR A 111 -8.40 12.63 -3.17
CA TYR A 111 -7.15 12.68 -3.91
C TYR A 111 -7.40 12.41 -5.38
N LYS A 112 -6.69 13.11 -6.26
CA LYS A 112 -6.66 12.83 -7.69
C LYS A 112 -5.66 11.71 -7.96
N LYS A 113 -5.88 10.94 -9.02
CA LYS A 113 -4.90 9.95 -9.47
C LYS A 113 -3.52 10.58 -9.60
N GLY A 114 -2.53 9.96 -8.96
CA GLY A 114 -1.15 10.42 -8.95
C GLY A 114 -0.79 11.41 -7.84
N ASP A 115 -1.75 11.86 -7.02
CA ASP A 115 -1.41 12.65 -5.84
C ASP A 115 -0.57 11.83 -4.86
N GLU A 116 0.38 12.48 -4.19
CA GLU A 116 1.14 11.84 -3.10
C GLU A 116 0.19 11.59 -1.93
N ILE A 117 0.17 10.36 -1.43
CA ILE A 117 -0.61 9.96 -0.25
C ILE A 117 0.27 9.61 0.96
N GLY A 118 1.55 9.42 0.73
CA GLY A 118 2.50 9.12 1.80
C GLY A 118 3.86 8.79 1.26
N ARG A 119 4.75 8.43 2.18
CA ARG A 119 6.13 8.10 1.85
C ARG A 119 6.79 7.25 2.92
N PHE A 120 7.88 6.64 2.54
CA PHE A 120 8.81 5.99 3.45
C PHE A 120 10.13 6.76 3.45
N LYS A 121 10.89 6.66 4.53
CA LYS A 121 12.22 7.28 4.58
C LYS A 121 13.30 6.42 3.93
N PHE A 122 13.04 5.13 3.77
CA PHE A 122 13.96 4.16 3.17
C PHE A 122 13.18 2.92 2.68
N GLY A 123 13.79 2.08 1.84
CA GLY A 123 13.22 0.90 1.17
C GLY A 123 12.08 0.17 1.88
N SER A 124 11.05 -0.18 1.14
CA SER A 124 9.78 -0.66 1.68
C SER A 124 8.96 -1.41 0.64
N THR A 125 7.72 -1.72 0.98
CA THR A 125 6.78 -2.37 0.05
C THR A 125 5.42 -1.69 0.12
N VAL A 126 4.82 -1.50 -1.04
CA VAL A 126 3.42 -1.10 -1.19
C VAL A 126 2.62 -2.28 -1.72
N ILE A 127 1.45 -2.55 -1.13
CA ILE A 127 0.52 -3.53 -1.67
C ILE A 127 -0.75 -2.82 -2.09
N LEU A 128 -1.19 -3.08 -3.31
CA LEU A 128 -2.47 -2.63 -3.84
C LEU A 128 -3.45 -3.81 -3.80
N LEU A 129 -4.67 -3.58 -3.30
CA LEU A 129 -5.74 -4.57 -3.28
C LEU A 129 -6.96 -4.01 -3.99
N PHE A 130 -7.56 -4.82 -4.84
CA PHE A 130 -8.80 -4.52 -5.55
C PHE A 130 -9.81 -5.64 -5.34
N PRO A 131 -11.13 -5.35 -5.29
CA PRO A 131 -12.16 -6.40 -5.22
C PRO A 131 -12.09 -7.34 -6.41
N GLU A 132 -12.77 -8.46 -6.29
CA GLU A 132 -12.99 -9.38 -7.40
C GLU A 132 -13.58 -8.63 -8.60
N ASP A 133 -13.04 -8.91 -9.79
CA ASP A 133 -13.41 -8.23 -11.04
C ASP A 133 -13.25 -6.71 -11.10
N GLY A 134 -12.62 -6.09 -10.10
CA GLY A 134 -12.44 -4.63 -10.05
C GLY A 134 -11.50 -4.09 -11.12
N ILE A 135 -10.47 -4.85 -11.50
CA ILE A 135 -9.46 -4.41 -12.46
C ILE A 135 -9.07 -5.53 -13.43
N ARG A 136 -8.38 -5.13 -14.52
CA ARG A 136 -7.62 -6.01 -15.40
C ARG A 136 -6.17 -5.51 -15.47
N TRP A 137 -5.22 -6.38 -15.13
CA TRP A 137 -3.78 -6.09 -15.26
C TRP A 137 -3.39 -5.89 -16.73
N GLN A 138 -2.31 -5.12 -16.97
CA GLN A 138 -1.69 -5.07 -18.29
C GLN A 138 -1.12 -6.44 -18.65
N ASP A 139 -1.32 -6.88 -19.87
CA ASP A 139 -0.88 -8.22 -20.34
C ASP A 139 0.66 -8.35 -20.35
N SER A 140 1.38 -7.22 -20.37
CA SER A 140 2.85 -7.19 -20.31
C SER A 140 3.42 -7.39 -18.91
N LEU A 141 2.60 -7.28 -17.86
CA LEU A 141 3.06 -7.43 -16.48
C LEU A 141 3.11 -8.88 -16.06
N MET A 142 4.31 -9.32 -15.71
CA MET A 142 4.57 -10.63 -15.14
C MET A 142 5.05 -10.48 -13.70
N PRO A 143 4.95 -11.53 -12.87
CA PRO A 143 5.62 -11.52 -11.57
C PRO A 143 7.11 -11.14 -11.72
N GLN A 144 7.59 -10.26 -10.85
CA GLN A 144 8.96 -9.71 -10.86
C GLN A 144 9.27 -8.74 -12.02
N SER A 145 8.26 -8.23 -12.74
CA SER A 145 8.48 -7.14 -13.70
C SER A 145 8.92 -5.88 -12.97
N ASP A 146 9.93 -5.21 -13.52
CA ASP A 146 10.23 -3.83 -13.13
C ASP A 146 9.14 -2.90 -13.63
N ILE A 147 8.73 -1.97 -12.77
CA ILE A 147 7.75 -0.93 -13.10
C ILE A 147 8.28 0.44 -12.68
N GLN A 148 7.83 1.49 -13.35
CA GLN A 148 8.19 2.86 -13.03
C GLN A 148 7.01 3.64 -12.45
N MET A 149 7.33 4.62 -11.59
CA MET A 149 6.33 5.53 -11.08
C MET A 149 5.61 6.26 -12.23
N GLY A 150 4.27 6.23 -12.20
CA GLY A 150 3.43 6.78 -13.28
C GLY A 150 3.13 5.81 -14.41
N GLU A 151 3.75 4.63 -14.43
CA GLU A 151 3.44 3.60 -15.41
C GLU A 151 2.04 3.01 -15.18
N LYS A 152 1.35 2.74 -16.29
CA LYS A 152 0.04 2.10 -16.26
C LYS A 152 0.18 0.61 -16.02
N ILE A 153 -0.26 0.13 -14.88
CA ILE A 153 -0.19 -1.29 -14.50
C ILE A 153 -1.51 -2.05 -14.67
N ALA A 154 -2.64 -1.34 -14.61
CA ALA A 154 -3.97 -1.94 -14.74
C ALA A 154 -5.00 -0.95 -15.31
N VAL A 155 -6.18 -1.46 -15.62
CA VAL A 155 -7.38 -0.68 -15.92
C VAL A 155 -8.54 -1.19 -15.07
N PHE A 156 -9.43 -0.28 -14.65
CA PHE A 156 -10.71 -0.68 -14.06
C PHE A 156 -11.59 -1.33 -15.13
N LYS A 157 -12.34 -2.34 -14.73
CA LYS A 157 -13.36 -2.98 -15.57
C LYS A 157 -14.67 -2.18 -15.57
#